data_8841740ece9ce17625fe8693f80f8669
#
_entry.id   8841740ece9ce17625fe8693f80f8669
#
_cell.length_a   1.000
_cell.length_b   1.000
_cell.length_c   1.000
_cell.angle_alpha   90.00
_cell.angle_beta   90.00
_cell.angle_gamma   90.00
#
_symmetry.space_group_name_H-M   'P 1'
#
loop_
_entity.id
_entity.type
_entity.pdbx_description
1 polymer ?
#
loop_
_entity_poly.entity_id
_entity_poly.type
_entity_poly.pdbx_seq_one_letter_code
_entity_poly.pdbx_strand_id
1 'polypeptide(L)'
;MPATNENTKQIKSRQRVADHGEVFTNPREVNAMLDLVREESFKLDSRFLEPACGDGNFLAEILRRKLSLIEKIKFQTEWEFQSLIAVSSCYGIELLPDNTEACRHRLEEIVLTDYYMSFVSLKRIDDSNPGTHFRSGYSYNPTILNEYHKSLRYMLQKNIVCGDALTYRTADNKPITFCEWTPIAGSMQFS
;
A
#
# COMPACT_ATOMS: atom_id res chain seq x y z
N MET A 1 -12.28 -31.85 -10.90
CA MET A 1 -12.05 -30.40 -11.04
C MET A 1 -10.57 -30.20 -11.27
N PRO A 2 -10.10 -29.68 -12.39
CA PRO A 2 -8.66 -29.48 -12.60
C PRO A 2 -8.20 -28.31 -11.74
N ALA A 3 -7.10 -28.51 -11.03
CA ALA A 3 -6.39 -27.47 -10.28
C ALA A 3 -5.95 -26.38 -11.25
N THR A 4 -6.43 -25.16 -11.05
CA THR A 4 -5.95 -23.98 -11.75
C THR A 4 -4.49 -23.76 -11.38
N ASN A 5 -3.63 -23.94 -12.35
CA ASN A 5 -2.19 -23.74 -12.26
C ASN A 5 -1.94 -22.22 -12.23
N GLU A 6 -2.11 -21.57 -11.06
CA GLU A 6 -1.62 -20.22 -10.82
C GLU A 6 -0.11 -20.26 -10.62
N ASN A 7 0.59 -20.51 -11.71
CA ASN A 7 2.03 -20.29 -11.79
C ASN A 7 2.27 -18.78 -11.83
N THR A 8 2.07 -18.09 -10.70
CA THR A 8 2.47 -16.71 -10.53
C THR A 8 3.96 -16.66 -10.81
N LYS A 9 4.35 -15.88 -11.81
CA LYS A 9 5.71 -15.83 -12.34
C LYS A 9 6.64 -15.28 -11.26
N GLN A 10 7.30 -16.15 -10.51
CA GLN A 10 8.17 -15.81 -9.37
C GLN A 10 9.48 -15.12 -9.79
N ILE A 11 9.73 -15.02 -11.09
CA ILE A 11 10.94 -14.35 -11.64
C ILE A 11 10.58 -13.47 -12.82
N LYS A 12 11.18 -12.29 -12.93
CA LYS A 12 11.10 -11.44 -14.14
C LYS A 12 11.96 -12.00 -15.27
N SER A 13 13.20 -12.40 -14.96
CA SER A 13 14.09 -13.05 -15.91
C SER A 13 15.17 -13.88 -15.21
N ARG A 14 15.76 -14.86 -15.92
CA ARG A 14 16.89 -15.64 -15.42
C ARG A 14 18.12 -14.79 -15.15
N GLN A 15 18.35 -13.76 -15.96
CA GLN A 15 19.47 -12.84 -15.82
C GLN A 15 19.35 -12.08 -14.48
N ARG A 16 18.18 -11.56 -14.14
CA ARG A 16 17.95 -10.85 -12.87
C ARG A 16 18.13 -11.74 -11.65
N VAL A 17 17.76 -13.03 -11.76
CA VAL A 17 18.04 -14.00 -10.70
C VAL A 17 19.54 -14.20 -10.52
N ALA A 18 20.30 -14.31 -11.63
CA ALA A 18 21.75 -14.51 -11.57
C ALA A 18 22.48 -13.26 -11.02
N ASP A 19 22.06 -12.07 -11.44
CA ASP A 19 22.75 -10.81 -11.12
C ASP A 19 22.36 -10.26 -9.73
N HIS A 20 21.11 -10.48 -9.30
CA HIS A 20 20.54 -9.83 -8.11
C HIS A 20 19.84 -10.80 -7.14
N GLY A 21 19.77 -12.09 -7.46
CA GLY A 21 19.01 -13.05 -6.65
C GLY A 21 17.50 -12.79 -6.64
N GLU A 22 16.97 -12.08 -7.65
CA GLU A 22 15.59 -11.62 -7.67
C GLU A 22 14.61 -12.77 -7.83
N VAL A 23 13.99 -13.18 -6.72
CA VAL A 23 12.91 -14.18 -6.68
C VAL A 23 11.76 -13.62 -5.84
N PHE A 24 10.58 -13.53 -6.44
CA PHE A 24 9.40 -13.05 -5.73
C PHE A 24 8.79 -14.16 -4.86
N THR A 25 8.54 -13.85 -3.61
CA THR A 25 7.90 -14.77 -2.67
C THR A 25 6.46 -15.06 -3.09
N ASN A 26 6.07 -16.32 -3.09
CA ASN A 26 4.71 -16.72 -3.43
C ASN A 26 3.69 -16.13 -2.43
N PRO A 27 2.51 -15.68 -2.87
CA PRO A 27 1.49 -15.12 -1.98
C PRO A 27 1.09 -16.02 -0.81
N ARG A 28 1.08 -17.35 -0.99
CA ARG A 28 0.82 -18.30 0.08
C ARG A 28 1.88 -18.24 1.18
N GLU A 29 3.15 -18.11 0.79
CA GLU A 29 4.27 -18.02 1.72
C GLU A 29 4.27 -16.68 2.43
N VAL A 30 4.00 -15.57 1.70
CA VAL A 30 3.82 -14.24 2.28
C VAL A 30 2.77 -14.26 3.39
N ASN A 31 1.59 -14.84 3.12
CA ASN A 31 0.52 -14.93 4.10
C ASN A 31 0.93 -15.78 5.31
N ALA A 32 1.55 -16.94 5.09
CA ALA A 32 2.00 -17.80 6.18
C ALA A 32 3.04 -17.11 7.08
N MET A 33 3.97 -16.35 6.51
CA MET A 33 4.96 -15.58 7.28
C MET A 33 4.31 -14.41 8.05
N LEU A 34 3.38 -13.69 7.44
CA LEU A 34 2.66 -12.60 8.11
C LEU A 34 1.70 -13.10 9.19
N ASP A 35 1.25 -14.35 9.12
CA ASP A 35 0.44 -14.94 10.17
C ASP A 35 1.24 -15.23 11.45
N LEU A 36 2.56 -15.35 11.38
CA LEU A 36 3.44 -15.42 12.56
C LEU A 36 3.45 -14.12 13.37
N VAL A 37 3.20 -12.99 12.70
CA VAL A 37 3.12 -11.64 13.29
C VAL A 37 1.73 -11.04 13.09
N ARG A 38 0.70 -11.90 13.16
CA ARG A 38 -0.68 -11.54 12.84
C ARG A 38 -1.17 -10.32 13.62
N GLU A 39 -0.91 -10.29 14.93
CA GLU A 39 -1.36 -9.18 15.77
C GLU A 39 -0.83 -7.83 15.29
N GLU A 40 0.42 -7.76 14.85
CA GLU A 40 1.02 -6.55 14.34
C GLU A 40 0.55 -6.23 12.91
N SER A 41 0.39 -7.22 12.05
CA SER A 41 -0.06 -7.02 10.67
C SER A 41 -1.52 -6.54 10.55
N PHE A 42 -2.32 -6.67 11.62
CA PHE A 42 -3.68 -6.15 11.76
C PHE A 42 -3.76 -4.92 12.68
N LYS A 43 -2.69 -4.14 12.85
CA LYS A 43 -2.72 -2.82 13.49
C LYS A 43 -2.38 -1.75 12.46
N LEU A 44 -3.15 -0.66 12.39
CA LEU A 44 -2.95 0.39 11.39
C LEU A 44 -1.58 1.04 11.47
N ASP A 45 -1.10 1.29 12.67
CA ASP A 45 0.11 2.07 12.97
C ASP A 45 1.35 1.21 13.24
N SER A 46 1.24 -0.13 13.31
CA SER A 46 2.40 -1.00 13.46
C SER A 46 3.33 -0.89 12.26
N ARG A 47 4.58 -0.51 12.51
CA ARG A 47 5.57 -0.25 11.47
C ARG A 47 6.19 -1.54 10.96
N PHE A 48 6.24 -1.65 9.63
CA PHE A 48 6.91 -2.74 8.92
C PHE A 48 7.96 -2.16 8.00
N LEU A 49 9.17 -2.71 8.06
CA LEU A 49 10.24 -2.43 7.12
C LEU A 49 10.60 -3.71 6.38
N GLU A 50 10.48 -3.68 5.06
CA GLU A 50 10.93 -4.75 4.17
C GLU A 50 12.24 -4.31 3.49
N PRO A 51 13.40 -4.88 3.87
CA PRO A 51 14.70 -4.40 3.40
C PRO A 51 15.05 -4.86 1.97
N ALA A 52 14.25 -5.73 1.38
CA ALA A 52 14.35 -6.18 -0.01
C ALA A 52 12.95 -6.33 -0.60
N CYS A 53 12.22 -5.20 -0.69
CA CYS A 53 10.79 -5.25 -0.89
C CYS A 53 10.36 -5.70 -2.30
N GLY A 54 11.29 -5.78 -3.25
CA GLY A 54 10.99 -6.15 -4.62
C GLY A 54 9.90 -5.25 -5.22
N ASP A 55 8.94 -5.86 -5.87
CA ASP A 55 7.73 -5.20 -6.37
C ASP A 55 6.62 -5.07 -5.31
N GLY A 56 6.93 -5.32 -4.03
CA GLY A 56 6.07 -5.04 -2.88
C GLY A 56 5.14 -6.18 -2.44
N ASN A 57 5.44 -7.45 -2.67
CA ASN A 57 4.56 -8.57 -2.30
C ASN A 57 4.19 -8.60 -0.81
N PHE A 58 5.15 -8.47 0.10
CA PHE A 58 4.90 -8.41 1.53
C PHE A 58 4.16 -7.14 1.94
N LEU A 59 4.63 -5.99 1.48
CA LEU A 59 4.02 -4.69 1.81
C LEU A 59 2.58 -4.58 1.31
N ALA A 60 2.29 -5.14 0.13
CA ALA A 60 0.95 -5.19 -0.43
C ALA A 60 -0.01 -5.99 0.46
N GLU A 61 0.42 -7.13 0.97
CA GLU A 61 -0.42 -7.96 1.85
C GLU A 61 -0.58 -7.30 3.23
N ILE A 62 0.48 -6.72 3.80
CA ILE A 62 0.40 -5.94 5.04
C ILE A 62 -0.62 -4.81 4.88
N LEU A 63 -0.52 -4.07 3.78
CA LEU A 63 -1.43 -2.95 3.52
C LEU A 63 -2.89 -3.41 3.37
N ARG A 64 -3.16 -4.52 2.65
CA ARG A 64 -4.52 -5.09 2.56
C ARG A 64 -5.08 -5.49 3.93
N ARG A 65 -4.27 -6.15 4.78
CA ARG A 65 -4.68 -6.50 6.15
C ARG A 65 -5.05 -5.26 6.96
N LYS A 66 -4.28 -4.19 6.85
CA LYS A 66 -4.56 -2.91 7.53
C LYS A 66 -5.81 -2.24 6.98
N LEU A 67 -5.97 -2.14 5.67
CA LEU A 67 -7.14 -1.54 5.04
C LEU A 67 -8.43 -2.30 5.38
N SER A 68 -8.38 -3.62 5.55
CA SER A 68 -9.54 -4.40 5.98
C SER A 68 -10.12 -3.97 7.35
N LEU A 69 -9.33 -3.32 8.19
CA LEU A 69 -9.80 -2.78 9.47
C LEU A 69 -10.69 -1.54 9.31
N ILE A 70 -10.55 -0.84 8.20
CA ILE A 70 -11.24 0.42 7.92
C ILE A 70 -12.37 0.30 6.89
N GLU A 71 -12.64 -0.88 6.35
CA GLU A 71 -13.69 -1.14 5.37
C GLU A 71 -15.08 -0.64 5.80
N LYS A 72 -15.35 -0.62 7.12
CA LYS A 72 -16.64 -0.20 7.69
C LYS A 72 -16.75 1.30 7.94
N ILE A 73 -15.69 2.06 7.74
CA ILE A 73 -15.71 3.52 7.89
C ILE A 73 -16.51 4.12 6.75
N LYS A 74 -17.52 4.90 7.10
CA LYS A 74 -18.47 5.49 6.14
C LYS A 74 -18.16 6.92 5.76
N PHE A 75 -17.34 7.61 6.54
CA PHE A 75 -16.97 8.99 6.26
C PHE A 75 -15.68 9.04 5.46
N GLN A 76 -15.73 9.67 4.28
CA GLN A 76 -14.62 9.75 3.34
C GLN A 76 -13.34 10.29 4.00
N THR A 77 -13.43 11.43 4.68
CA THR A 77 -12.27 12.07 5.31
C THR A 77 -11.66 11.22 6.41
N GLU A 78 -12.47 10.48 7.17
CA GLU A 78 -11.99 9.55 8.20
C GLU A 78 -11.30 8.35 7.56
N TRP A 79 -11.87 7.78 6.51
CA TRP A 79 -11.27 6.67 5.77
C TRP A 79 -9.93 7.09 5.13
N GLU A 80 -9.91 8.25 4.47
CA GLU A 80 -8.69 8.82 3.88
C GLU A 80 -7.59 8.98 4.93
N PHE A 81 -7.92 9.54 6.10
CA PHE A 81 -6.99 9.71 7.20
C PHE A 81 -6.46 8.36 7.74
N GLN A 82 -7.34 7.40 8.00
CA GLN A 82 -6.95 6.08 8.51
C GLN A 82 -6.15 5.28 7.49
N SER A 83 -6.46 5.40 6.20
CA SER A 83 -5.66 4.76 5.14
C SER A 83 -4.25 5.35 5.03
N LEU A 84 -4.09 6.67 5.23
CA LEU A 84 -2.77 7.30 5.30
C LEU A 84 -1.97 6.82 6.53
N ILE A 85 -2.61 6.55 7.68
CA ILE A 85 -1.95 5.92 8.82
C ILE A 85 -1.45 4.52 8.44
N ALA A 86 -2.26 3.71 7.76
CA ALA A 86 -1.85 2.40 7.28
C ALA A 86 -0.63 2.48 6.34
N VAL A 87 -0.66 3.40 5.38
CA VAL A 87 0.46 3.62 4.43
C VAL A 87 1.70 4.14 5.14
N SER A 88 1.54 5.07 6.09
CA SER A 88 2.64 5.69 6.83
C SER A 88 3.47 4.69 7.64
N SER A 89 2.92 3.53 7.91
CA SER A 89 3.53 2.45 8.68
C SER A 89 4.22 1.37 7.82
N CYS A 90 4.16 1.49 6.48
CA CYS A 90 4.77 0.56 5.53
C CYS A 90 6.03 1.17 4.92
N TYR A 91 7.20 0.57 5.16
CA TYR A 91 8.49 1.01 4.68
C TYR A 91 9.17 -0.07 3.86
N GLY A 92 9.89 0.32 2.81
CA GLY A 92 10.63 -0.61 1.96
C GLY A 92 11.94 -0.03 1.44
N ILE A 93 12.94 -0.90 1.30
CA ILE A 93 14.17 -0.62 0.57
C ILE A 93 14.23 -1.59 -0.61
N GLU A 94 14.57 -1.10 -1.78
CA GLU A 94 14.73 -1.92 -2.97
C GLU A 94 15.92 -1.43 -3.79
N LEU A 95 16.77 -2.37 -4.20
CA LEU A 95 18.00 -2.05 -4.92
C LEU A 95 17.71 -1.56 -6.36
N LEU A 96 16.69 -2.11 -6.99
CA LEU A 96 16.39 -1.89 -8.40
C LEU A 96 15.30 -0.81 -8.57
N PRO A 97 15.59 0.28 -9.33
CA PRO A 97 14.66 1.39 -9.49
C PRO A 97 13.30 1.00 -10.08
N ASP A 98 13.26 0.06 -11.02
CA ASP A 98 12.02 -0.41 -11.65
C ASP A 98 11.13 -1.19 -10.65
N ASN A 99 11.71 -1.95 -9.74
CA ASN A 99 10.98 -2.61 -8.66
C ASN A 99 10.49 -1.61 -7.63
N THR A 100 11.31 -0.61 -7.28
CA THR A 100 10.91 0.47 -6.39
C THR A 100 9.64 1.17 -6.90
N GLU A 101 9.61 1.54 -8.18
CA GLU A 101 8.43 2.17 -8.79
C GLU A 101 7.26 1.20 -8.90
N ALA A 102 7.50 -0.07 -9.23
CA ALA A 102 6.46 -1.09 -9.27
C ALA A 102 5.83 -1.30 -7.87
N CYS A 103 6.63 -1.29 -6.82
CA CYS A 103 6.16 -1.37 -5.43
C CYS A 103 5.27 -0.16 -5.08
N ARG A 104 5.73 1.06 -5.33
CA ARG A 104 4.97 2.29 -5.09
C ARG A 104 3.63 2.27 -5.81
N HIS A 105 3.65 1.95 -7.11
CA HIS A 105 2.44 1.88 -7.93
C HIS A 105 1.45 0.82 -7.40
N ARG A 106 1.94 -0.37 -7.04
CA ARG A 106 1.11 -1.44 -6.48
C ARG A 106 0.43 -1.02 -5.18
N LEU A 107 1.16 -0.38 -4.27
CA LEU A 107 0.60 0.08 -3.00
C LEU A 107 -0.41 1.21 -3.22
N GLU A 108 -0.14 2.15 -4.13
CA GLU A 108 -1.09 3.18 -4.54
C GLU A 108 -2.36 2.56 -5.11
N GLU A 109 -2.23 1.60 -6.04
CA GLU A 109 -3.36 0.92 -6.69
C GLU A 109 -4.26 0.21 -5.67
N ILE A 110 -3.68 -0.47 -4.68
CA ILE A 110 -4.46 -1.13 -3.61
C ILE A 110 -5.30 -0.11 -2.86
N VAL A 111 -4.70 0.97 -2.40
CA VAL A 111 -5.42 2.01 -1.64
C VAL A 111 -6.51 2.65 -2.49
N LEU A 112 -6.23 2.99 -3.75
CA LEU A 112 -7.19 3.65 -4.62
C LEU A 112 -8.32 2.71 -5.05
N THR A 113 -8.04 1.42 -5.24
CA THR A 113 -9.07 0.43 -5.55
C THR A 113 -10.05 0.32 -4.39
N ASP A 114 -9.58 0.19 -3.15
CA ASP A 114 -10.42 0.12 -1.96
C ASP A 114 -11.21 1.41 -1.75
N TYR A 115 -10.58 2.56 -2.00
CA TYR A 115 -11.24 3.86 -1.96
C TYR A 115 -12.39 3.94 -2.97
N TYR A 116 -12.12 3.59 -4.24
CA TYR A 116 -13.16 3.63 -5.28
C TYR A 116 -14.29 2.65 -5.00
N MET A 117 -13.99 1.47 -4.51
CA MET A 117 -15.00 0.48 -4.13
C MET A 117 -15.85 0.98 -2.95
N SER A 118 -15.24 1.65 -1.98
CA SER A 118 -15.94 2.12 -0.78
C SER A 118 -16.80 3.38 -1.02
N PHE A 119 -16.35 4.31 -1.87
CA PHE A 119 -16.99 5.63 -1.96
C PHE A 119 -17.49 6.02 -3.34
N VAL A 120 -16.91 5.50 -4.41
CA VAL A 120 -17.26 5.89 -5.78
C VAL A 120 -18.23 4.89 -6.43
N SER A 121 -18.00 3.59 -6.23
CA SER A 121 -18.85 2.55 -6.82
C SER A 121 -20.27 2.54 -6.25
N LEU A 122 -20.44 2.87 -4.97
CA LEU A 122 -21.75 2.96 -4.33
C LEU A 122 -22.62 4.09 -4.89
N LYS A 123 -22.01 5.15 -5.44
CA LYS A 123 -22.74 6.25 -6.07
C LYS A 123 -23.41 5.86 -7.41
N ARG A 124 -22.80 4.93 -8.16
CA ARG A 124 -23.35 4.45 -9.44
C ARG A 124 -24.60 3.59 -9.31
N ILE A 125 -24.81 2.94 -8.17
CA ILE A 125 -26.00 2.08 -7.95
C ILE A 125 -27.24 2.92 -7.71
N ASP A 126 -27.11 4.14 -7.22
CA ASP A 126 -28.22 4.99 -6.81
C ASP A 126 -28.80 5.85 -7.97
N ASP A 127 -27.98 6.21 -8.95
CA ASP A 127 -28.43 6.95 -10.14
C ASP A 127 -29.36 6.14 -11.06
N SER A 128 -29.42 4.81 -10.89
CA SER A 128 -30.21 3.90 -11.72
C SER A 128 -31.60 3.55 -11.15
N ASN A 129 -31.91 3.97 -9.90
CA ASN A 129 -33.20 3.66 -9.27
C ASN A 129 -33.75 4.84 -8.43
N PRO A 130 -34.55 5.74 -9.03
CA PRO A 130 -35.06 6.97 -8.37
C PRO A 130 -36.07 6.72 -7.25
N GLY A 131 -36.36 5.47 -6.89
CA GLY A 131 -37.30 5.10 -5.82
C GLY A 131 -36.66 4.60 -4.53
N THR A 132 -35.36 4.42 -4.47
CA THR A 132 -34.67 4.00 -3.26
C THR A 132 -34.19 5.21 -2.47
N HIS A 133 -34.76 5.40 -1.29
CA HIS A 133 -34.37 6.45 -0.37
C HIS A 133 -32.88 6.38 -0.07
N PHE A 134 -32.20 7.37 -0.60
CA PHE A 134 -30.84 7.81 -0.40
C PHE A 134 -30.33 7.54 1.03
N ARG A 135 -29.30 6.74 1.19
CA ARG A 135 -28.38 6.90 2.32
C ARG A 135 -27.48 8.11 2.04
N SER A 136 -28.08 9.30 2.18
CA SER A 136 -27.35 10.56 2.06
C SER A 136 -26.29 10.65 3.14
N GLY A 137 -25.05 10.80 2.75
CA GLY A 137 -23.95 11.01 3.68
C GLY A 137 -22.58 11.07 3.01
N TYR A 138 -22.45 10.61 1.78
CA TYR A 138 -21.16 10.61 1.10
C TYR A 138 -21.07 11.78 0.12
N SER A 139 -20.58 12.91 0.59
CA SER A 139 -20.20 14.02 -0.27
C SER A 139 -18.84 13.71 -0.91
N TYR A 140 -18.85 13.15 -2.11
CA TYR A 140 -17.65 13.06 -2.93
C TYR A 140 -17.19 14.46 -3.32
N ASN A 141 -16.00 14.85 -2.85
CA ASN A 141 -15.37 16.10 -3.23
C ASN A 141 -14.12 15.82 -4.08
N PRO A 142 -14.14 16.13 -5.39
CA PRO A 142 -13.01 15.87 -6.28
C PRO A 142 -11.73 16.66 -5.90
N THR A 143 -11.86 17.78 -5.24
CA THR A 143 -10.69 18.55 -4.75
C THR A 143 -10.00 17.80 -3.60
N ILE A 144 -10.78 17.30 -2.66
CA ILE A 144 -10.26 16.48 -1.53
C ILE A 144 -9.57 15.23 -2.08
N LEU A 145 -10.17 14.55 -3.04
CA LEU A 145 -9.56 13.38 -3.68
C LEU A 145 -8.21 13.70 -4.30
N ASN A 146 -8.07 14.84 -4.98
CA ASN A 146 -6.80 15.23 -5.60
C ASN A 146 -5.70 15.46 -4.54
N GLU A 147 -6.01 16.12 -3.44
CA GLU A 147 -5.06 16.35 -2.35
C GLU A 147 -4.71 15.03 -1.63
N TYR A 148 -5.68 14.15 -1.44
CA TYR A 148 -5.45 12.81 -0.91
C TYR A 148 -4.49 12.00 -1.79
N HIS A 149 -4.69 11.97 -3.10
CA HIS A 149 -3.78 11.28 -4.04
C HIS A 149 -2.36 11.84 -3.99
N LYS A 150 -2.21 13.16 -3.91
CA LYS A 150 -0.89 13.80 -3.78
C LYS A 150 -0.20 13.37 -2.48
N SER A 151 -0.93 13.37 -1.37
CA SER A 151 -0.43 12.96 -0.07
C SER A 151 -0.01 11.49 -0.06
N LEU A 152 -0.85 10.61 -0.61
CA LEU A 152 -0.57 9.18 -0.75
C LEU A 152 0.72 8.93 -1.54
N ARG A 153 0.86 9.53 -2.73
CA ARG A 153 2.05 9.41 -3.55
C ARG A 153 3.30 9.94 -2.86
N TYR A 154 3.18 11.08 -2.19
CA TYR A 154 4.29 11.67 -1.44
C TYR A 154 4.76 10.74 -0.32
N MET A 155 3.85 10.16 0.46
CA MET A 155 4.19 9.17 1.49
C MET A 155 4.89 7.96 0.90
N LEU A 156 4.34 7.38 -0.17
CA LEU A 156 4.95 6.22 -0.83
C LEU A 156 6.35 6.52 -1.37
N GLN A 157 6.57 7.72 -1.91
CA GLN A 157 7.91 8.14 -2.35
C GLN A 157 8.91 8.24 -1.20
N LYS A 158 8.47 8.63 0.00
CA LYS A 158 9.32 8.73 1.18
C LYS A 158 9.54 7.40 1.88
N ASN A 159 8.56 6.52 1.84
CA ASN A 159 8.59 5.25 2.56
C ASN A 159 9.21 4.10 1.76
N ILE A 160 9.12 4.14 0.42
CA ILE A 160 9.71 3.12 -0.45
C ILE A 160 10.91 3.73 -1.16
N VAL A 161 12.09 3.36 -0.71
CA VAL A 161 13.36 4.00 -1.10
C VAL A 161 14.18 3.09 -2.00
N CYS A 162 14.70 3.65 -3.11
CA CYS A 162 15.66 2.96 -3.94
C CYS A 162 17.06 3.06 -3.32
N GLY A 163 17.64 1.91 -2.97
CA GLY A 163 18.97 1.85 -2.37
C GLY A 163 19.36 0.46 -1.92
N ASP A 164 20.54 0.35 -1.37
CA ASP A 164 21.10 -0.90 -0.87
C ASP A 164 20.88 -1.00 0.64
N ALA A 165 20.10 -1.99 1.06
CA ALA A 165 19.80 -2.25 2.47
C ALA A 165 20.98 -2.77 3.27
N LEU A 166 22.03 -3.31 2.64
CA LEU A 166 23.22 -3.79 3.32
C LEU A 166 24.13 -2.63 3.71
N THR A 167 24.23 -1.62 2.87
CA THR A 167 25.04 -0.43 3.10
C THR A 167 24.27 0.75 3.67
N TYR A 168 22.92 0.69 3.63
CA TYR A 168 22.01 1.78 3.97
C TYR A 168 22.27 3.06 3.16
N ARG A 169 22.58 2.87 1.85
CA ARG A 169 22.90 3.98 0.95
C ARG A 169 22.08 3.90 -0.35
N THR A 170 21.75 5.07 -0.84
CA THR A 170 21.18 5.27 -2.17
C THR A 170 22.25 5.15 -3.25
N ALA A 171 21.85 5.09 -4.54
CA ALA A 171 22.78 4.98 -5.66
C ALA A 171 23.77 6.18 -5.75
N ASP A 172 23.37 7.37 -5.27
CA ASP A 172 24.22 8.56 -5.18
C ASP A 172 25.01 8.64 -3.86
N ASN A 173 25.15 7.49 -3.16
CA ASN A 173 25.93 7.29 -1.95
C ASN A 173 25.47 8.12 -0.73
N LYS A 174 24.21 8.59 -0.72
CA LYS A 174 23.61 9.25 0.45
C LYS A 174 23.04 8.23 1.42
N PRO A 175 23.00 8.52 2.72
CA PRO A 175 22.32 7.66 3.70
C PRO A 175 20.83 7.52 3.33
N ILE A 176 20.29 6.29 3.43
CA ILE A 176 18.85 6.07 3.39
C ILE A 176 18.25 6.64 4.67
N THR A 177 17.23 7.50 4.51
CA THR A 177 16.48 8.09 5.60
C THR A 177 15.00 7.89 5.37
N PHE A 178 14.26 7.58 6.44
CA PHE A 178 12.81 7.46 6.41
C PHE A 178 12.17 8.63 7.16
N CYS A 179 11.01 9.06 6.69
CA CYS A 179 10.19 10.01 7.43
C CYS A 179 9.47 9.28 8.58
N GLU A 180 9.42 9.91 9.73
CA GLU A 180 8.47 9.55 10.77
C GLU A 180 7.19 10.35 10.58
N TRP A 181 6.07 9.63 10.50
CA TRP A 181 4.75 10.22 10.27
C TRP A 181 3.98 10.29 11.58
N THR A 182 3.51 11.46 11.93
CA THR A 182 2.74 11.66 13.15
C THR A 182 1.39 12.30 12.83
N PRO A 183 0.26 11.67 13.23
CA PRO A 183 -1.05 12.26 13.07
C PRO A 183 -1.21 13.45 14.04
N ILE A 184 -1.60 14.62 13.53
CA ILE A 184 -1.88 15.79 14.34
C ILE A 184 -3.27 16.33 14.00
N ALA A 185 -4.17 16.34 14.99
CA ALA A 185 -5.50 16.94 14.89
C ALA A 185 -6.26 16.59 13.60
N GLY A 186 -6.20 15.33 13.14
CA GLY A 186 -6.86 14.87 11.92
C GLY A 186 -6.07 15.11 10.64
N SER A 187 -4.80 15.54 10.72
CA SER A 187 -3.88 15.63 9.60
C SER A 187 -2.62 14.80 9.84
N MET A 188 -1.89 14.48 8.76
CA MET A 188 -0.57 13.82 8.86
C MET A 188 0.53 14.86 8.69
N GLN A 189 1.48 14.87 9.62
CA GLN A 189 2.71 15.63 9.51
C GLN A 189 3.92 14.69 9.51
N PHE A 190 5.03 15.18 9.02
CA PHE A 190 6.31 14.46 9.00
C PHE A 190 7.40 15.30 9.66
N SER A 191 8.33 14.63 10.26
CA SER A 191 9.55 15.18 10.86
C SER A 191 10.79 14.55 10.26
#